data_df28bea283fd7a2006ac91c23cdc7d92
#
_entry.id   df28bea283fd7a2006ac91c23cdc7d92
#
_cell.length_a   1.000
_cell.length_b   1.000
_cell.length_c   1.000
_cell.angle_alpha   90.00
_cell.angle_beta   90.00
_cell.angle_gamma   90.00
#
_symmetry.space_group_name_H-M   'P 1'
#
loop_
_entity.id
_entity.type
_entity.pdbx_description
1 polymer ?
#
loop_
_entity_poly.entity_id
_entity_poly.type
_entity_poly.pdbx_seq_one_letter_code
_entity_poly.pdbx_strand_id
1 'polypeptide(L)'
;ETDWESVFATRYSLKEQSPVTEANPNQALVKLSCFIFVARSDASFIRTTLPPLFKMVAKVECKIMVILDASNAKGVLGENLEQSELSEVIEILKEIKKQHSFEMEVFSPDPNEVLQLSKIHMGRSYRETHCFRGYPIHGSIRQFHKYNSDYVLHLDCDMLFYEEEGFSWIESAINLMEENKDILCTLPRGGPPAVDGNLNQGTTYYKKD
;
A
#
# COMPACT_ATOMS: atom_id res chain seq x y z
N GLU A 1 7.97 -13.19 -19.12
CA GLU A 1 8.57 -12.51 -17.95
C GLU A 1 8.39 -11.02 -18.17
N THR A 2 7.67 -10.37 -17.27
CA THR A 2 7.49 -8.92 -17.33
C THR A 2 8.71 -8.31 -16.68
N ASP A 3 9.46 -7.54 -17.44
CA ASP A 3 10.59 -6.76 -16.93
C ASP A 3 10.07 -5.62 -16.05
N TRP A 4 10.00 -5.88 -14.75
CA TRP A 4 9.52 -4.93 -13.75
C TRP A 4 10.43 -3.72 -13.59
N GLU A 5 11.73 -3.84 -13.92
CA GLU A 5 12.68 -2.73 -13.85
C GLU A 5 12.33 -1.66 -14.88
N SER A 6 11.93 -2.06 -16.10
CA SER A 6 11.49 -1.12 -17.13
C SER A 6 10.17 -0.41 -16.77
N VAL A 7 9.29 -1.06 -16.02
CA VAL A 7 8.01 -0.47 -15.55
C VAL A 7 8.26 0.65 -14.54
N PHE A 8 9.22 0.48 -13.64
CA PHE A 8 9.55 1.51 -12.66
C PHE A 8 10.33 2.69 -13.27
N ALA A 9 11.24 2.45 -14.20
CA ALA A 9 11.99 3.51 -14.90
C ALA A 9 11.07 4.44 -15.73
N THR A 10 10.07 3.87 -16.40
CA THR A 10 9.09 4.63 -17.19
C THR A 10 8.26 5.59 -16.33
N ARG A 11 8.07 5.29 -15.05
CA ARG A 11 7.26 6.10 -14.13
C ARG A 11 7.87 7.45 -13.77
N TYR A 12 9.19 7.54 -13.71
CA TYR A 12 9.88 8.81 -13.39
C TYR A 12 9.85 9.80 -14.55
N SER A 13 9.90 9.33 -15.81
CA SER A 13 9.77 10.20 -16.98
C SER A 13 8.34 10.74 -17.17
N LEU A 14 7.32 10.03 -16.66
CA LEU A 14 5.92 10.45 -16.76
C LEU A 14 5.50 11.49 -15.73
N LYS A 15 6.18 11.58 -14.56
CA LYS A 15 5.93 12.65 -13.58
C LYS A 15 6.29 14.05 -14.12
N GLU A 16 7.25 14.14 -15.04
CA GLU A 16 7.61 15.40 -15.70
C GLU A 16 6.61 15.83 -16.77
N GLN A 17 5.75 14.93 -17.25
CA GLN A 17 4.83 15.17 -18.37
C GLN A 17 3.34 15.22 -17.99
N SER A 18 2.98 14.93 -16.74
CA SER A 18 1.59 15.09 -16.30
C SER A 18 1.26 16.57 -16.12
N PRO A 19 0.20 17.10 -16.74
CA PRO A 19 -0.24 18.45 -16.43
C PRO A 19 -0.54 18.48 -14.92
N VAL A 20 0.18 19.31 -14.20
CA VAL A 20 -0.07 19.64 -12.80
C VAL A 20 -1.48 20.21 -12.77
N THR A 21 -2.45 19.43 -12.33
CA THR A 21 -3.70 20.00 -11.83
C THR A 21 -3.27 20.93 -10.70
N GLU A 22 -3.51 22.22 -10.85
CA GLU A 22 -3.14 23.24 -9.88
C GLU A 22 -3.54 22.76 -8.48
N ALA A 23 -2.53 22.46 -7.67
CA ALA A 23 -2.74 22.02 -6.30
C ALA A 23 -3.47 23.16 -5.58
N ASN A 24 -4.55 22.84 -4.90
CA ASN A 24 -5.27 23.80 -4.07
C ASN A 24 -4.27 24.36 -3.03
N PRO A 25 -3.91 25.65 -3.07
CA PRO A 25 -2.85 26.23 -2.26
C PRO A 25 -3.12 26.19 -0.75
N ASN A 26 -4.33 25.78 -0.34
CA ASN A 26 -4.72 25.66 1.06
C ASN A 26 -4.71 24.21 1.60
N GLN A 27 -4.29 23.24 0.80
CA GLN A 27 -4.12 21.86 1.29
C GLN A 27 -2.70 21.73 1.81
N ALA A 28 -2.54 21.64 3.13
CA ALA A 28 -1.25 21.33 3.75
C ALA A 28 -0.69 20.07 3.06
N LEU A 29 0.50 20.19 2.47
CA LEU A 29 1.17 19.09 1.78
C LEU A 29 1.40 17.97 2.81
N VAL A 30 0.59 16.93 2.74
CA VAL A 30 0.80 15.74 3.56
C VAL A 30 2.01 15.03 2.96
N LYS A 31 3.13 15.09 3.67
CA LYS A 31 4.41 14.53 3.24
C LYS A 31 4.35 13.01 3.05
N LEU A 32 3.54 12.32 3.85
CA LEU A 32 3.35 10.86 3.82
C LEU A 32 1.88 10.49 3.71
N SER A 33 1.55 9.60 2.79
CA SER A 33 0.25 8.92 2.74
C SER A 33 0.43 7.43 3.01
N CYS A 34 -0.38 6.88 3.91
CA CYS A 34 -0.38 5.46 4.24
C CYS A 34 -1.63 4.79 3.65
N PHE A 35 -1.43 3.71 2.91
CA PHE A 35 -2.51 2.86 2.38
C PHE A 35 -2.41 1.48 3.00
N ILE A 36 -3.52 1.03 3.59
CA ILE A 36 -3.66 -0.32 4.11
C ILE A 36 -4.71 -1.03 3.28
N PHE A 37 -4.31 -2.12 2.63
CA PHE A 37 -5.21 -2.89 1.80
C PHE A 37 -5.88 -4.01 2.59
N VAL A 38 -7.18 -4.16 2.35
CA VAL A 38 -8.04 -5.18 2.95
C VAL A 38 -8.83 -5.85 1.84
N ALA A 39 -8.87 -7.17 1.83
CA ALA A 39 -9.69 -7.98 0.96
C ALA A 39 -10.85 -8.62 1.73
N ARG A 40 -11.82 -9.18 1.02
CA ARG A 40 -12.96 -9.89 1.63
C ARG A 40 -12.54 -11.15 2.40
N SER A 41 -11.41 -11.77 2.02
CA SER A 41 -10.81 -12.91 2.72
C SER A 41 -10.26 -12.58 4.11
N ASP A 42 -10.07 -11.30 4.43
CA ASP A 42 -9.31 -10.90 5.61
C ASP A 42 -10.18 -10.69 6.85
N ALA A 43 -11.49 -10.84 6.72
CA ALA A 43 -12.48 -10.62 7.80
C ALA A 43 -12.14 -11.35 9.10
N SER A 44 -11.58 -12.55 9.00
CA SER A 44 -11.28 -13.41 10.15
C SER A 44 -10.18 -12.86 11.07
N PHE A 45 -9.26 -12.04 10.55
CA PHE A 45 -8.08 -11.60 11.30
C PHE A 45 -7.90 -10.08 11.43
N ILE A 46 -8.57 -9.25 10.62
CA ILE A 46 -8.34 -7.79 10.63
C ILE A 46 -8.64 -7.11 11.97
N ARG A 47 -9.52 -7.68 12.80
CA ARG A 47 -9.73 -7.19 14.18
C ARG A 47 -8.47 -7.28 15.03
N THR A 48 -7.60 -8.24 14.73
CA THR A 48 -6.36 -8.48 15.48
C THR A 48 -5.18 -7.75 14.87
N THR A 49 -5.10 -7.67 13.55
CA THR A 49 -3.91 -7.17 12.84
C THR A 49 -3.92 -5.67 12.59
N LEU A 50 -5.09 -5.07 12.30
CA LEU A 50 -5.17 -3.63 12.02
C LEU A 50 -4.85 -2.72 13.22
N PRO A 51 -5.30 -2.98 14.46
CA PRO A 51 -4.99 -2.11 15.58
C PRO A 51 -3.49 -1.92 15.86
N PRO A 52 -2.63 -2.96 15.83
CA PRO A 52 -1.19 -2.79 15.91
C PRO A 52 -0.61 -1.96 14.76
N LEU A 53 -1.07 -2.16 13.51
CA LEU A 53 -0.64 -1.38 12.36
C LEU A 53 -0.98 0.11 12.54
N PHE A 54 -2.19 0.45 12.97
CA PHE A 54 -2.56 1.83 13.24
C PHE A 54 -1.70 2.47 14.33
N LYS A 55 -1.36 1.72 15.40
CA LYS A 55 -0.48 2.22 16.46
C LYS A 55 0.94 2.51 15.96
N MET A 56 1.45 1.69 15.06
CA MET A 56 2.75 1.90 14.44
C MET A 56 2.72 3.15 13.55
N VAL A 57 1.74 3.23 12.65
CA VAL A 57 1.63 4.34 11.69
C VAL A 57 1.33 5.66 12.39
N ALA A 58 0.59 5.66 13.51
CA ALA A 58 0.26 6.86 14.27
C ALA A 58 1.46 7.53 14.96
N LYS A 59 2.65 6.89 14.96
CA LYS A 59 3.90 7.53 15.44
C LYS A 59 4.42 8.62 14.49
N VAL A 60 3.96 8.63 13.26
CA VAL A 60 4.34 9.61 12.23
C VAL A 60 3.12 10.39 11.77
N GLU A 61 3.35 11.65 11.38
CA GLU A 61 2.27 12.46 10.80
C GLU A 61 1.97 11.98 9.39
N CYS A 62 0.82 11.33 9.20
CA CYS A 62 0.38 10.86 7.89
C CYS A 62 -1.13 10.71 7.79
N LYS A 63 -1.64 10.74 6.57
CA LYS A 63 -3.01 10.38 6.24
C LYS A 63 -3.12 8.88 6.06
N ILE A 64 -3.95 8.22 6.87
CA ILE A 64 -4.19 6.79 6.76
C ILE A 64 -5.48 6.54 5.97
N MET A 65 -5.38 5.75 4.93
CA MET A 65 -6.48 5.30 4.09
C MET A 65 -6.55 3.76 4.10
N VAL A 66 -7.66 3.20 4.54
CA VAL A 66 -7.95 1.77 4.40
C VAL A 66 -8.71 1.56 3.09
N ILE A 67 -8.17 0.73 2.21
CA ILE A 67 -8.75 0.39 0.92
C ILE A 67 -9.32 -1.01 1.00
N LEU A 68 -10.64 -1.13 1.02
CA LEU A 68 -11.33 -2.41 0.94
C LEU A 68 -11.59 -2.78 -0.51
N ASP A 69 -10.91 -3.80 -1.01
CA ASP A 69 -11.19 -4.36 -2.34
C ASP A 69 -12.50 -5.16 -2.29
N ALA A 70 -13.51 -4.65 -2.98
CA ALA A 70 -14.82 -5.29 -3.07
C ALA A 70 -14.87 -6.46 -4.07
N SER A 71 -13.82 -6.64 -4.89
CA SER A 71 -13.76 -7.72 -5.85
C SER A 71 -13.58 -9.08 -5.17
N ASN A 72 -13.99 -10.14 -5.87
CA ASN A 72 -13.69 -11.49 -5.42
C ASN A 72 -12.24 -11.83 -5.75
N ALA A 73 -11.56 -12.53 -4.86
CA ALA A 73 -10.27 -13.13 -5.17
C ALA A 73 -10.41 -14.06 -6.39
N LYS A 74 -9.35 -14.11 -7.20
CA LYS A 74 -9.32 -14.85 -8.46
C LYS A 74 -8.14 -15.82 -8.48
N GLY A 75 -8.10 -16.67 -9.52
CA GLY A 75 -7.00 -17.62 -9.71
C GLY A 75 -6.82 -18.56 -8.51
N VAL A 76 -5.56 -18.91 -8.25
CA VAL A 76 -5.20 -19.85 -7.17
C VAL A 76 -5.68 -19.42 -5.79
N LEU A 77 -5.67 -18.11 -5.51
CA LEU A 77 -6.18 -17.57 -4.24
C LEU A 77 -7.70 -17.70 -4.15
N GLY A 78 -8.43 -17.39 -5.23
CA GLY A 78 -9.88 -17.46 -5.24
C GLY A 78 -10.43 -18.88 -5.05
N GLU A 79 -9.66 -19.91 -5.43
CA GLU A 79 -10.03 -21.31 -5.25
C GLU A 79 -9.82 -21.81 -3.81
N ASN A 80 -8.94 -21.16 -3.03
CA ASN A 80 -8.49 -21.66 -1.74
C ASN A 80 -8.84 -20.76 -0.54
N LEU A 81 -9.36 -19.55 -0.79
CA LEU A 81 -9.71 -18.61 0.28
C LEU A 81 -11.22 -18.48 0.44
N GLU A 82 -11.69 -18.68 1.67
CA GLU A 82 -13.04 -18.32 2.05
C GLU A 82 -13.18 -16.78 2.02
N GLN A 83 -14.25 -16.31 1.39
CA GLN A 83 -14.51 -14.89 1.28
C GLN A 83 -15.76 -14.51 2.04
N SER A 84 -15.61 -13.60 2.98
CA SER A 84 -16.74 -13.05 3.72
C SER A 84 -17.61 -12.16 2.85
N GLU A 85 -18.84 -11.93 3.29
CA GLU A 85 -19.69 -10.93 2.67
C GLU A 85 -19.09 -9.52 2.83
N LEU A 86 -19.18 -8.72 1.77
CA LEU A 86 -18.63 -7.37 1.77
C LEU A 86 -19.16 -6.52 2.93
N SER A 87 -20.44 -6.66 3.26
CA SER A 87 -21.09 -5.98 4.36
C SER A 87 -20.49 -6.32 5.72
N GLU A 88 -20.10 -7.57 5.93
CA GLU A 88 -19.43 -8.02 7.15
C GLU A 88 -18.08 -7.31 7.34
N VAL A 89 -17.25 -7.28 6.29
CA VAL A 89 -15.95 -6.59 6.35
C VAL A 89 -16.11 -5.09 6.61
N ILE A 90 -17.10 -4.47 5.97
CA ILE A 90 -17.42 -3.06 6.20
C ILE A 90 -17.80 -2.79 7.67
N GLU A 91 -18.64 -3.64 8.27
CA GLU A 91 -19.01 -3.49 9.68
C GLU A 91 -17.82 -3.67 10.63
N ILE A 92 -16.94 -4.63 10.36
CA ILE A 92 -15.70 -4.80 11.12
C ILE A 92 -14.83 -3.52 11.04
N LEU A 93 -14.64 -2.98 9.84
CA LEU A 93 -13.86 -1.75 9.66
C LEU A 93 -14.50 -0.55 10.34
N LYS A 94 -15.83 -0.42 10.33
CA LYS A 94 -16.55 0.62 11.08
C LYS A 94 -16.36 0.50 12.58
N GLU A 95 -16.33 -0.72 13.14
CA GLU A 95 -16.04 -0.95 14.54
C GLU A 95 -14.62 -0.51 14.89
N ILE A 96 -13.63 -0.89 14.09
CA ILE A 96 -12.23 -0.49 14.28
C ILE A 96 -12.09 1.03 14.19
N LYS A 97 -12.81 1.67 13.26
CA LYS A 97 -12.79 3.12 13.06
C LYS A 97 -13.27 3.92 14.28
N LYS A 98 -14.05 3.32 15.19
CA LYS A 98 -14.45 3.98 16.45
C LYS A 98 -13.26 4.24 17.40
N GLN A 99 -12.18 3.49 17.25
CA GLN A 99 -11.01 3.53 18.12
C GLN A 99 -9.75 4.07 17.42
N HIS A 100 -9.74 4.09 16.09
CA HIS A 100 -8.61 4.49 15.27
C HIS A 100 -9.03 5.49 14.19
N SER A 101 -8.20 6.52 13.98
CA SER A 101 -8.45 7.54 12.95
C SER A 101 -7.92 7.08 11.60
N PHE A 102 -8.81 6.82 10.65
CA PHE A 102 -8.47 6.54 9.26
C PHE A 102 -9.64 6.89 8.33
N GLU A 103 -9.36 7.12 7.06
CA GLU A 103 -10.38 7.15 6.03
C GLU A 103 -10.55 5.74 5.44
N MET A 104 -11.74 5.44 4.94
CA MET A 104 -12.06 4.17 4.32
C MET A 104 -12.61 4.40 2.92
N GLU A 105 -12.08 3.65 1.97
CA GLU A 105 -12.60 3.58 0.61
C GLU A 105 -12.95 2.13 0.28
N VAL A 106 -14.17 1.91 -0.21
CA VAL A 106 -14.56 0.62 -0.81
C VAL A 106 -14.25 0.71 -2.29
N PHE A 107 -13.29 -0.05 -2.73
CA PHE A 107 -12.79 -0.04 -4.09
C PHE A 107 -13.46 -1.14 -4.91
N SER A 108 -14.11 -0.73 -5.99
CA SER A 108 -14.61 -1.62 -7.04
C SER A 108 -14.03 -1.15 -8.37
N PRO A 109 -13.23 -1.99 -9.06
CA PRO A 109 -12.57 -1.56 -10.29
C PRO A 109 -13.55 -1.16 -11.39
N ASP A 110 -13.44 0.07 -11.90
CA ASP A 110 -14.11 0.48 -13.14
C ASP A 110 -13.29 0.00 -14.35
N PRO A 111 -13.91 -0.70 -15.33
CA PRO A 111 -13.19 -1.25 -16.47
C PRO A 111 -12.45 -0.21 -17.33
N ASN A 112 -12.96 1.02 -17.43
CA ASN A 112 -12.31 2.07 -18.22
C ASN A 112 -11.12 2.66 -17.44
N GLU A 113 -11.29 2.87 -16.12
CA GLU A 113 -10.19 3.27 -15.25
C GLU A 113 -9.06 2.23 -15.26
N VAL A 114 -9.39 0.94 -15.21
CA VAL A 114 -8.41 -0.17 -15.32
C VAL A 114 -7.59 -0.07 -16.60
N LEU A 115 -8.25 0.09 -17.75
CA LEU A 115 -7.58 0.23 -19.05
C LEU A 115 -6.69 1.47 -19.13
N GLN A 116 -7.18 2.60 -18.61
CA GLN A 116 -6.45 3.86 -18.61
C GLN A 116 -5.20 3.79 -17.71
N LEU A 117 -5.36 3.37 -16.46
CA LEU A 117 -4.26 3.31 -15.49
C LEU A 117 -3.21 2.27 -15.88
N SER A 118 -3.62 1.11 -16.40
CA SER A 118 -2.67 0.12 -16.90
C SER A 118 -1.86 0.66 -18.08
N LYS A 119 -2.48 1.41 -18.99
CA LYS A 119 -1.75 2.05 -20.09
C LYS A 119 -0.75 3.10 -19.58
N ILE A 120 -1.13 3.92 -18.60
CA ILE A 120 -0.26 4.95 -18.03
C ILE A 120 0.93 4.33 -17.29
N HIS A 121 0.68 3.34 -16.42
CA HIS A 121 1.69 2.83 -15.49
C HIS A 121 2.47 1.60 -16.00
N MET A 122 1.89 0.84 -16.95
CA MET A 122 2.49 -0.38 -17.48
C MET A 122 2.79 -0.30 -18.99
N GLY A 123 2.49 0.83 -19.63
CA GLY A 123 2.70 1.03 -21.06
C GLY A 123 1.75 0.25 -21.98
N ARG A 124 0.85 -0.57 -21.41
CA ARG A 124 -0.12 -1.40 -22.15
C ARG A 124 -1.47 -1.38 -21.46
N SER A 125 -2.53 -1.54 -22.25
CA SER A 125 -3.89 -1.63 -21.69
C SER A 125 -4.21 -3.07 -21.31
N TYR A 126 -4.38 -3.30 -20.01
CA TYR A 126 -4.83 -4.58 -19.44
C TYR A 126 -6.23 -4.42 -18.86
N ARG A 127 -7.02 -5.49 -18.94
CA ARG A 127 -8.37 -5.56 -18.31
C ARG A 127 -8.34 -6.30 -16.97
N GLU A 128 -7.26 -6.99 -16.71
CA GLU A 128 -7.08 -7.76 -15.49
C GLU A 128 -6.83 -6.82 -14.31
N THR A 129 -7.57 -7.04 -13.24
CA THR A 129 -7.43 -6.31 -11.98
C THR A 129 -6.55 -7.03 -10.97
N HIS A 130 -6.26 -8.32 -11.24
CA HIS A 130 -5.48 -9.21 -10.40
C HIS A 130 -4.31 -9.80 -11.19
N CYS A 131 -3.23 -10.14 -10.50
CA CYS A 131 -2.13 -10.89 -11.10
C CYS A 131 -2.55 -12.37 -11.34
N PHE A 132 -1.70 -13.14 -12.01
CA PHE A 132 -1.97 -14.55 -12.32
C PHE A 132 -2.19 -15.44 -11.08
N ARG A 133 -1.66 -15.05 -9.93
CA ARG A 133 -1.89 -15.73 -8.64
C ARG A 133 -3.20 -15.34 -7.98
N GLY A 134 -3.85 -14.27 -8.45
CA GLY A 134 -5.11 -13.77 -7.90
C GLY A 134 -4.97 -12.59 -6.92
N TYR A 135 -3.75 -12.07 -6.71
CA TYR A 135 -3.56 -10.87 -5.88
C TYR A 135 -4.11 -9.63 -6.60
N PRO A 136 -4.88 -8.77 -5.91
CA PRO A 136 -5.37 -7.53 -6.47
C PRO A 136 -4.21 -6.54 -6.64
N ILE A 137 -3.95 -6.12 -7.88
CA ILE A 137 -2.87 -5.18 -8.20
C ILE A 137 -3.40 -3.80 -8.60
N HIS A 138 -4.62 -3.74 -9.12
CA HIS A 138 -5.16 -2.50 -9.66
C HIS A 138 -5.44 -1.47 -8.57
N GLY A 139 -5.89 -1.89 -7.39
CA GLY A 139 -6.09 -1.01 -6.25
C GLY A 139 -4.82 -0.23 -5.88
N SER A 140 -3.68 -0.92 -5.83
CA SER A 140 -2.37 -0.29 -5.56
C SER A 140 -1.99 0.72 -6.64
N ILE A 141 -2.11 0.35 -7.93
CA ILE A 141 -1.80 1.23 -9.06
C ILE A 141 -2.66 2.50 -8.99
N ARG A 142 -3.95 2.35 -8.72
CA ARG A 142 -4.89 3.47 -8.59
C ARG A 142 -4.50 4.40 -7.44
N GLN A 143 -4.13 3.87 -6.29
CA GLN A 143 -3.72 4.70 -5.15
C GLN A 143 -2.44 5.47 -5.46
N PHE A 144 -1.44 4.84 -6.04
CA PHE A 144 -0.23 5.53 -6.49
C PHE A 144 -0.51 6.62 -7.53
N HIS A 145 -1.54 6.46 -8.35
CA HIS A 145 -1.95 7.48 -9.32
C HIS A 145 -2.70 8.64 -8.67
N LYS A 146 -3.61 8.33 -7.75
CA LYS A 146 -4.56 9.28 -7.15
C LYS A 146 -3.91 10.25 -6.17
N TYR A 147 -2.90 9.79 -5.42
CA TYR A 147 -2.35 10.58 -4.32
C TYR A 147 -1.03 11.26 -4.69
N ASN A 148 -0.98 12.55 -4.36
CA ASN A 148 0.17 13.42 -4.61
C ASN A 148 0.87 13.74 -3.28
N SER A 149 1.50 12.73 -2.66
CA SER A 149 2.36 12.87 -1.49
C SER A 149 3.82 12.60 -1.85
N ASP A 150 4.74 13.14 -1.07
CA ASP A 150 6.18 12.94 -1.30
C ASP A 150 6.54 11.47 -1.13
N TYR A 151 5.93 10.83 -0.12
CA TYR A 151 6.12 9.41 0.19
C TYR A 151 4.79 8.69 0.29
N VAL A 152 4.82 7.41 -0.10
CA VAL A 152 3.68 6.49 0.02
C VAL A 152 4.13 5.27 0.81
N LEU A 153 3.44 5.00 1.91
CA LEU A 153 3.55 3.76 2.68
C LEU A 153 2.41 2.82 2.25
N HIS A 154 2.78 1.67 1.70
CA HIS A 154 1.85 0.62 1.33
C HIS A 154 1.98 -0.53 2.32
N LEU A 155 0.89 -0.92 2.96
CA LEU A 155 0.81 -2.02 3.91
C LEU A 155 -0.33 -2.97 3.52
N ASP A 156 -0.08 -4.26 3.66
CA ASP A 156 -1.14 -5.26 3.68
C ASP A 156 -1.66 -5.42 5.12
N CYS A 157 -2.94 -5.73 5.27
CA CYS A 157 -3.58 -5.76 6.59
C CYS A 157 -3.16 -6.93 7.49
N ASP A 158 -2.44 -7.91 6.93
CA ASP A 158 -1.88 -9.07 7.63
C ASP A 158 -0.43 -8.87 8.10
N MET A 159 0.16 -7.70 7.82
CA MET A 159 1.51 -7.38 8.27
C MET A 159 1.55 -7.15 9.78
N LEU A 160 2.54 -7.74 10.44
CA LEU A 160 2.85 -7.51 11.85
C LEU A 160 4.25 -6.90 11.95
N PHE A 161 4.34 -5.77 12.65
CA PHE A 161 5.59 -5.06 12.87
C PHE A 161 5.98 -5.11 14.34
N TYR A 162 7.27 -5.25 14.58
CA TYR A 162 7.87 -4.99 15.87
C TYR A 162 8.82 -3.81 15.75
N GLU A 163 8.69 -2.86 16.65
CA GLU A 163 9.60 -1.73 16.78
C GLU A 163 10.01 -1.60 18.25
N GLU A 164 11.28 -1.37 18.48
CA GLU A 164 11.77 -1.05 19.81
C GLU A 164 11.21 0.29 20.30
N GLU A 165 11.16 0.47 21.62
CA GLU A 165 10.72 1.73 22.21
C GLU A 165 11.61 2.89 21.75
N GLY A 166 10.99 3.96 21.28
CA GLY A 166 11.70 5.13 20.77
C GLY A 166 12.23 5.02 19.33
N PHE A 167 12.02 3.87 18.67
CA PHE A 167 12.36 3.68 17.27
C PHE A 167 11.12 3.77 16.37
N SER A 168 11.26 4.41 15.22
CA SER A 168 10.28 4.42 14.13
C SER A 168 10.94 3.96 12.83
N TRP A 169 10.52 2.80 12.35
CA TRP A 169 10.97 2.29 11.05
C TRP A 169 10.59 3.25 9.93
N ILE A 170 9.38 3.83 9.98
CA ILE A 170 8.88 4.73 8.94
C ILE A 170 9.74 6.00 8.86
N GLU A 171 10.05 6.63 10.01
CA GLU A 171 10.93 7.80 10.02
C GLU A 171 12.34 7.49 9.54
N SER A 172 12.88 6.33 9.96
CA SER A 172 14.19 5.87 9.49
C SER A 172 14.22 5.63 7.99
N ALA A 173 13.15 5.06 7.43
CA ALA A 173 13.00 4.84 6.00
C ALA A 173 12.94 6.16 5.21
N ILE A 174 12.15 7.12 5.69
CA ILE A 174 12.06 8.46 5.07
C ILE A 174 13.41 9.15 5.11
N ASN A 175 14.08 9.18 6.27
CA ASN A 175 15.41 9.81 6.41
C ASN A 175 16.43 9.19 5.47
N LEU A 176 16.44 7.86 5.34
CA LEU A 176 17.34 7.17 4.40
C LEU A 176 17.08 7.58 2.94
N MET A 177 15.82 7.72 2.53
CA MET A 177 15.46 8.18 1.18
C MET A 177 15.72 9.69 0.98
N GLU A 178 15.66 10.50 2.05
CA GLU A 178 16.03 11.92 1.98
C GLU A 178 17.54 12.11 1.79
N GLU A 179 18.35 11.32 2.51
CA GLU A 179 19.81 11.36 2.43
C GLU A 179 20.34 10.78 1.11
N ASN A 180 19.61 9.83 0.51
CA ASN A 180 20.01 9.12 -0.70
C ASN A 180 18.91 9.18 -1.74
N LYS A 181 18.93 10.19 -2.59
CA LYS A 181 17.90 10.41 -3.62
C LYS A 181 17.85 9.34 -4.71
N ASP A 182 18.85 8.46 -4.78
CA ASP A 182 18.84 7.30 -5.68
C ASP A 182 18.03 6.12 -5.14
N ILE A 183 17.61 6.15 -3.87
CA ILE A 183 16.76 5.11 -3.32
C ILE A 183 15.34 5.33 -3.81
N LEU A 184 14.79 4.30 -4.47
CA LEU A 184 13.43 4.30 -5.00
C LEU A 184 12.40 3.89 -3.96
N CYS A 185 12.69 2.85 -3.19
CA CYS A 185 11.82 2.37 -2.12
C CYS A 185 12.63 1.66 -1.03
N THR A 186 12.01 1.55 0.14
CA THR A 186 12.56 0.88 1.31
C THR A 186 11.54 -0.13 1.82
N LEU A 187 12.05 -1.22 2.38
CA LEU A 187 11.24 -2.26 3.00
C LEU A 187 11.81 -2.55 4.40
N PRO A 188 10.97 -2.82 5.40
CA PRO A 188 11.45 -3.37 6.66
C PRO A 188 12.07 -4.74 6.41
N ARG A 189 13.06 -5.12 7.20
CA ARG A 189 13.57 -6.48 7.14
C ARG A 189 12.48 -7.45 7.56
N GLY A 190 12.14 -8.36 6.66
CA GLY A 190 11.18 -9.41 6.93
C GLY A 190 11.82 -10.62 7.58
N GLY A 191 11.01 -11.45 8.17
CA GLY A 191 11.35 -12.78 8.62
C GLY A 191 11.36 -12.98 10.13
N PRO A 192 11.48 -14.24 10.55
CA PRO A 192 11.58 -14.59 11.95
C PRO A 192 12.88 -14.05 12.57
N PRO A 193 12.99 -14.00 13.91
CA PRO A 193 14.23 -13.72 14.59
C PRO A 193 15.35 -14.61 14.06
N ALA A 194 16.57 -14.08 14.03
CA ALA A 194 17.75 -14.87 13.70
C ALA A 194 17.90 -16.07 14.67
N VAL A 195 18.69 -17.08 14.27
CA VAL A 195 18.88 -18.31 15.06
C VAL A 195 19.41 -18.03 16.48
N ASP A 196 20.10 -16.92 16.67
CA ASP A 196 20.59 -16.43 17.97
C ASP A 196 19.50 -15.74 18.82
N GLY A 197 18.25 -15.66 18.34
CA GLY A 197 17.13 -14.99 19.01
C GLY A 197 17.07 -13.49 18.79
N ASN A 198 18.04 -12.90 18.10
CA ASN A 198 17.99 -11.48 17.76
C ASN A 198 16.99 -11.21 16.63
N LEU A 199 16.26 -10.12 16.73
CA LEU A 199 15.41 -9.66 15.63
C LEU A 199 16.28 -9.20 14.45
N ASN A 200 15.85 -9.54 13.25
CA ASN A 200 16.44 -8.97 12.04
C ASN A 200 16.06 -7.49 11.99
N GLN A 201 16.98 -6.65 12.48
CA GLN A 201 16.82 -5.20 12.41
C GLN A 201 17.45 -4.67 11.14
N GLY A 202 16.87 -3.63 10.60
CA GLY A 202 17.39 -2.90 9.45
C GLY A 202 16.35 -2.72 8.35
N THR A 203 16.78 -2.00 7.33
CA THR A 203 15.96 -1.64 6.18
C THR A 203 16.60 -2.20 4.91
N THR A 204 15.82 -2.85 4.07
CA THR A 204 16.20 -3.17 2.70
C THR A 204 15.72 -2.04 1.79
N TYR A 205 16.51 -1.68 0.79
CA TYR A 205 16.15 -0.63 -0.15
C TYR A 205 16.55 -1.00 -1.58
N TYR A 206 15.86 -0.40 -2.53
CA TYR A 206 16.16 -0.50 -3.96
C TYR A 206 16.62 0.87 -4.46
N LYS A 207 17.71 0.89 -5.20
CA LYS A 207 18.22 2.08 -5.87
C LYS A 207 17.63 2.22 -7.27
N LYS A 208 17.64 3.44 -7.77
CA LYS A 208 17.47 3.70 -9.19
C LYS A 208 18.75 3.28 -9.90
N ASP A 209 18.63 2.57 -11.00
CA ASP A 209 19.72 2.31 -11.94
C ASP A 209 19.95 3.52 -12.84
#